data_9592ef82ba5ca98c2c1cf67da65da5d0
#
_entry.id   9592ef82ba5ca98c2c1cf67da65da5d0
#
_cell.length_a   1.000
_cell.length_b   1.000
_cell.length_c   1.000
_cell.angle_alpha   90.00
_cell.angle_beta   90.00
_cell.angle_gamma   90.00
#
_symmetry.space_group_name_H-M   'P 1'
#
loop_
_entity.id
_entity.type
_entity.pdbx_description
1 polymer ?
#
loop_
_entity_poly.entity_id
_entity_poly.type
_entity_poly.pdbx_seq_one_letter_code
_entity_poly.pdbx_strand_id
1 'polypeptide(L)'
;MAPYTFPFAKRTKRYPGLPTRIFGIKIASHKAYMIKKVLGYYKKRFREGATKYQLLRHLVKLEAEITQAESAAVGQWLGEDCSFEGEDELIAHLNDLRGILPPIDCCVCMDTLGAELFPQHKITELCNHAPTVCRDCLTQSIDTQIPDVAWDQLRCPECPETLPYDVVKEWASPAAFERY
;
A
#
# COMPACT_ATOMS: atom_id res chain seq x y z
N MET A 1 -36.95 -25.46 20.14
CA MET A 1 -36.04 -24.44 19.54
C MET A 1 -36.01 -23.26 20.49
N ALA A 2 -34.96 -23.12 21.29
CA ALA A 2 -34.80 -21.99 22.20
C ALA A 2 -34.21 -20.78 21.42
N PRO A 3 -34.71 -19.55 21.61
CA PRO A 3 -34.18 -18.36 20.96
C PRO A 3 -32.79 -18.05 21.53
N TYR A 4 -31.79 -17.94 20.63
CA TYR A 4 -30.48 -17.50 20.95
C TYR A 4 -30.53 -16.04 21.43
N THR A 5 -30.44 -15.83 22.72
CA THR A 5 -30.29 -14.52 23.33
C THR A 5 -28.81 -14.13 23.24
N PHE A 6 -28.49 -13.17 22.34
CA PHE A 6 -27.20 -12.51 22.37
C PHE A 6 -26.95 -11.86 23.73
N PRO A 7 -25.81 -12.09 24.39
CA PRO A 7 -25.51 -11.42 25.64
C PRO A 7 -25.45 -9.90 25.39
N PHE A 8 -26.37 -9.17 26.02
CA PHE A 8 -26.38 -7.71 26.00
C PHE A 8 -25.02 -7.19 26.47
N ALA A 9 -24.19 -6.71 25.54
CA ALA A 9 -22.97 -6.00 25.86
C ALA A 9 -23.31 -4.81 26.78
N LYS A 10 -22.71 -4.74 27.97
CA LYS A 10 -22.92 -3.64 28.93
C LYS A 10 -22.64 -2.31 28.22
N ARG A 11 -23.70 -1.55 27.89
CA ARG A 11 -23.59 -0.24 27.26
C ARG A 11 -22.87 0.72 28.19
N THR A 12 -21.82 1.39 27.72
CA THR A 12 -21.15 2.41 28.49
C THR A 12 -22.01 3.66 28.56
N LYS A 13 -22.21 4.25 29.74
CA LYS A 13 -22.97 5.51 29.92
C LYS A 13 -22.42 6.66 29.06
N ARG A 14 -21.11 6.64 28.73
CA ARG A 14 -20.40 7.73 28.02
C ARG A 14 -20.55 7.66 26.48
N TYR A 15 -20.76 6.47 25.94
CA TYR A 15 -20.85 6.25 24.48
C TYR A 15 -22.04 5.36 24.17
N PRO A 16 -23.27 5.90 24.20
CA PRO A 16 -24.49 5.11 24.00
C PRO A 16 -24.53 4.51 22.60
N GLY A 17 -24.89 3.22 22.53
CA GLY A 17 -25.02 2.51 21.24
C GLY A 17 -23.70 2.00 20.63
N LEU A 18 -22.54 2.24 21.30
CA LEU A 18 -21.27 1.64 20.88
C LEU A 18 -20.95 0.40 21.74
N PRO A 19 -20.17 -0.56 21.19
CA PRO A 19 -19.63 -1.68 21.96
C PRO A 19 -18.68 -1.19 23.04
N THR A 20 -18.40 -2.01 24.05
CA THR A 20 -17.46 -1.66 25.11
C THR A 20 -16.00 -1.70 24.68
N ARG A 21 -15.71 -2.46 23.63
CA ARG A 21 -14.39 -2.62 23.01
C ARG A 21 -14.52 -2.48 21.49
N ILE A 22 -13.50 -1.96 20.87
CA ILE A 22 -13.28 -1.90 19.42
C ILE A 22 -11.82 -2.31 19.20
N PHE A 23 -11.56 -3.22 18.28
CA PHE A 23 -10.24 -3.84 18.08
C PHE A 23 -9.70 -4.48 19.37
N GLY A 24 -10.58 -5.09 20.18
CA GLY A 24 -10.20 -5.67 21.45
C GLY A 24 -9.93 -4.67 22.59
N ILE A 25 -9.83 -3.37 22.30
CA ILE A 25 -9.45 -2.31 23.24
C ILE A 25 -10.67 -1.58 23.81
N LYS A 26 -10.65 -1.24 25.09
CA LYS A 26 -11.72 -0.45 25.72
C LYS A 26 -11.85 0.91 25.01
N ILE A 27 -13.07 1.29 24.61
CA ILE A 27 -13.29 2.55 23.85
C ILE A 27 -12.87 3.82 24.61
N ALA A 28 -12.80 3.76 25.94
CA ALA A 28 -12.31 4.87 26.76
C ALA A 28 -10.81 5.15 26.54
N SER A 29 -9.99 4.09 26.31
CA SER A 29 -8.54 4.18 26.11
C SER A 29 -8.16 4.74 24.74
N HIS A 30 -9.00 4.65 23.72
CA HIS A 30 -8.68 5.17 22.40
C HIS A 30 -8.44 6.68 22.39
N LYS A 31 -7.28 7.10 21.91
CA LYS A 31 -6.95 8.52 21.73
C LYS A 31 -7.50 9.00 20.37
N ALA A 32 -8.16 10.17 20.35
CA ALA A 32 -8.83 10.67 19.14
C ALA A 32 -7.87 10.86 17.96
N TYR A 33 -6.62 11.27 18.20
CA TYR A 33 -5.64 11.46 17.14
C TYR A 33 -5.24 10.12 16.48
N MET A 34 -5.07 9.04 17.28
CA MET A 34 -4.76 7.71 16.76
C MET A 34 -5.90 7.15 15.91
N ILE A 35 -7.16 7.36 16.35
CA ILE A 35 -8.33 6.98 15.55
C ILE A 35 -8.32 7.70 14.20
N LYS A 36 -8.03 9.02 14.18
CA LYS A 36 -7.97 9.81 12.94
C LYS A 36 -6.92 9.28 11.97
N LYS A 37 -5.75 8.88 12.48
CA LYS A 37 -4.67 8.31 11.69
C LYS A 37 -5.08 6.98 11.05
N VAL A 38 -5.63 6.05 11.83
CA VAL A 38 -6.17 4.78 11.30
C VAL A 38 -7.25 5.03 10.25
N LEU A 39 -8.23 5.89 10.53
CA LEU A 39 -9.27 6.21 9.57
C LEU A 39 -8.72 6.87 8.30
N GLY A 40 -7.68 7.70 8.42
CA GLY A 40 -6.96 8.34 7.31
C GLY A 40 -6.30 7.31 6.41
N TYR A 41 -5.55 6.34 6.96
CA TYR A 41 -4.95 5.24 6.21
C TYR A 41 -5.98 4.47 5.37
N TYR A 42 -7.14 4.14 5.96
CA TYR A 42 -8.23 3.46 5.25
C TYR A 42 -9.10 4.40 4.40
N LYS A 43 -8.66 5.65 4.17
CA LYS A 43 -9.35 6.67 3.36
C LYS A 43 -10.82 6.90 3.79
N LYS A 44 -11.13 6.68 5.08
CA LYS A 44 -12.47 6.94 5.63
C LYS A 44 -12.66 8.42 5.89
N ARG A 45 -13.62 9.02 5.19
CA ARG A 45 -13.92 10.45 5.35
C ARG A 45 -14.67 10.71 6.66
N PHE A 46 -14.25 11.74 7.38
CA PHE A 46 -14.93 12.27 8.56
C PHE A 46 -14.84 13.80 8.56
N ARG A 47 -15.77 14.44 9.24
CA ARG A 47 -15.82 15.92 9.30
C ARG A 47 -14.64 16.44 10.12
N GLU A 48 -14.04 17.54 9.67
CA GLU A 48 -13.10 18.31 10.49
C GLU A 48 -13.79 18.73 11.79
N GLY A 49 -13.14 18.56 12.95
CA GLY A 49 -13.77 18.78 14.26
C GLY A 49 -14.68 17.65 14.74
N ALA A 50 -14.68 16.48 14.07
CA ALA A 50 -15.46 15.33 14.52
C ALA A 50 -15.16 14.97 15.98
N THR A 51 -16.22 14.76 16.76
CA THR A 51 -16.10 14.34 18.16
C THR A 51 -15.55 12.94 18.29
N LYS A 52 -14.94 12.59 19.44
CA LYS A 52 -14.48 11.21 19.70
C LYS A 52 -15.59 10.17 19.45
N TYR A 53 -16.83 10.48 19.80
CA TYR A 53 -17.98 9.58 19.56
C TYR A 53 -18.20 9.32 18.08
N GLN A 54 -18.15 10.34 17.24
CA GLN A 54 -18.28 10.20 15.79
C GLN A 54 -17.14 9.37 15.19
N LEU A 55 -15.90 9.63 15.61
CA LEU A 55 -14.74 8.84 15.18
C LEU A 55 -14.86 7.37 15.59
N LEU A 56 -15.30 7.08 16.80
CA LEU A 56 -15.54 5.71 17.26
C LEU A 56 -16.61 4.98 16.43
N ARG A 57 -17.64 5.68 15.98
CA ARG A 57 -18.65 5.08 15.07
C ARG A 57 -18.05 4.66 13.73
N HIS A 58 -17.15 5.46 13.17
CA HIS A 58 -16.40 5.08 11.96
C HIS A 58 -15.47 3.91 12.24
N LEU A 59 -14.84 3.89 13.40
CA LEU A 59 -13.92 2.82 13.80
C LEU A 59 -14.64 1.46 13.94
N VAL A 60 -15.85 1.45 14.50
CA VAL A 60 -16.69 0.22 14.58
C VAL A 60 -17.02 -0.32 13.19
N LYS A 61 -17.35 0.56 12.23
CA LYS A 61 -17.60 0.13 10.86
C LYS A 61 -16.34 -0.44 10.21
N LEU A 62 -15.21 0.22 10.42
CA LEU A 62 -13.92 -0.24 9.90
C LEU A 62 -13.56 -1.63 10.42
N GLU A 63 -13.75 -1.90 11.73
CA GLU A 63 -13.48 -3.21 12.34
C GLU A 63 -14.26 -4.35 11.65
N ALA A 64 -15.47 -4.06 11.15
CA ALA A 64 -16.29 -5.02 10.43
C ALA A 64 -15.89 -5.21 8.95
N GLU A 65 -15.08 -4.30 8.40
CA GLU A 65 -14.71 -4.29 6.98
C GLU A 65 -13.32 -4.88 6.71
N ILE A 66 -12.43 -4.87 7.70
CA ILE A 66 -11.04 -5.29 7.54
C ILE A 66 -10.81 -6.74 7.97
N THR A 67 -9.70 -7.30 7.54
CA THR A 67 -9.32 -8.67 7.91
C THR A 67 -8.98 -8.82 9.39
N GLN A 68 -8.99 -10.06 9.90
CA GLN A 68 -8.61 -10.32 11.28
C GLN A 68 -7.16 -9.93 11.58
N ALA A 69 -6.23 -10.11 10.61
CA ALA A 69 -4.83 -9.73 10.75
C ALA A 69 -4.68 -8.21 10.86
N GLU A 70 -5.32 -7.43 9.97
CA GLU A 70 -5.34 -5.98 10.02
C GLU A 70 -5.99 -5.47 11.33
N SER A 71 -7.09 -6.12 11.76
CA SER A 71 -7.78 -5.81 13.02
C SER A 71 -6.85 -5.99 14.23
N ALA A 72 -6.03 -7.05 14.26
CA ALA A 72 -5.05 -7.28 15.30
C ALA A 72 -3.96 -6.19 15.31
N ALA A 73 -3.40 -5.84 14.16
CA ALA A 73 -2.39 -4.78 14.02
C ALA A 73 -2.93 -3.41 14.47
N VAL A 74 -4.14 -3.04 14.02
CA VAL A 74 -4.81 -1.81 14.46
C VAL A 74 -5.09 -1.82 15.95
N GLY A 75 -5.49 -2.98 16.51
CA GLY A 75 -5.69 -3.15 17.94
C GLY A 75 -4.40 -2.91 18.75
N GLN A 76 -3.28 -3.45 18.30
CA GLN A 76 -1.97 -3.20 18.92
C GLN A 76 -1.61 -1.71 18.89
N TRP A 77 -1.78 -1.03 17.75
CA TRP A 77 -1.54 0.41 17.63
C TRP A 77 -2.41 1.26 18.55
N LEU A 78 -3.69 0.93 18.68
CA LEU A 78 -4.65 1.68 19.50
C LEU A 78 -4.55 1.36 20.99
N GLY A 79 -3.85 0.28 21.35
CA GLY A 79 -3.63 -0.18 22.73
C GLY A 79 -2.62 0.66 23.52
N GLU A 80 -2.51 0.37 24.81
CA GLU A 80 -1.50 0.97 25.70
C GLU A 80 -0.12 0.31 25.50
N ASP A 81 -0.13 -0.97 25.10
CA ASP A 81 1.08 -1.79 24.81
C ASP A 81 1.40 -1.75 23.32
N CYS A 82 1.46 -0.55 22.74
CA CYS A 82 1.78 -0.37 21.33
C CYS A 82 3.19 -0.92 21.04
N SER A 83 3.28 -1.97 20.19
CA SER A 83 4.55 -2.55 19.77
C SER A 83 5.20 -1.79 18.60
N PHE A 84 4.49 -0.85 17.99
CA PHE A 84 4.99 -0.04 16.88
C PHE A 84 5.68 1.22 17.43
N GLU A 85 6.89 1.50 16.98
CA GLU A 85 7.66 2.69 17.36
C GLU A 85 7.04 3.98 16.80
N GLY A 86 6.27 3.89 15.69
CA GLY A 86 5.63 5.03 15.06
C GLY A 86 4.48 4.66 14.11
N GLU A 87 3.88 5.70 13.54
CA GLU A 87 2.81 5.54 12.54
C GLU A 87 3.30 4.87 11.27
N ASP A 88 4.53 5.19 10.85
CA ASP A 88 5.12 4.66 9.61
C ASP A 88 5.31 3.15 9.70
N GLU A 89 5.68 2.63 10.86
CA GLU A 89 5.82 1.19 11.09
C GLU A 89 4.46 0.47 11.03
N LEU A 90 3.41 1.05 11.64
CA LEU A 90 2.06 0.51 11.48
C LEU A 90 1.62 0.51 10.03
N ILE A 91 1.85 1.61 9.30
CA ILE A 91 1.48 1.73 7.88
C ILE A 91 2.23 0.69 7.05
N ALA A 92 3.53 0.53 7.27
CA ALA A 92 4.33 -0.48 6.59
C ALA A 92 3.80 -1.90 6.84
N HIS A 93 3.49 -2.22 8.11
CA HIS A 93 2.94 -3.53 8.47
C HIS A 93 1.54 -3.77 7.86
N LEU A 94 0.66 -2.76 7.85
CA LEU A 94 -0.65 -2.88 7.21
C LEU A 94 -0.54 -3.01 5.69
N ASN A 95 0.42 -2.33 5.06
CA ASN A 95 0.69 -2.48 3.63
C ASN A 95 1.16 -3.90 3.31
N ASP A 96 2.06 -4.46 4.12
CA ASP A 96 2.54 -5.84 3.99
C ASP A 96 1.37 -6.84 4.10
N LEU A 97 0.53 -6.71 5.12
CA LEU A 97 -0.67 -7.55 5.28
C LEU A 97 -1.64 -7.48 4.10
N ARG A 98 -1.68 -6.37 3.39
CA ARG A 98 -2.52 -6.16 2.21
C ARG A 98 -1.82 -6.47 0.90
N GLY A 99 -0.55 -6.85 0.94
CA GLY A 99 0.29 -7.05 -0.23
C GLY A 99 0.54 -5.75 -1.01
N ILE A 100 0.47 -4.59 -0.34
CA ILE A 100 0.76 -3.29 -0.93
C ILE A 100 2.26 -3.04 -0.79
N LEU A 101 2.96 -3.13 -1.91
CA LEU A 101 4.39 -2.83 -1.94
C LEU A 101 4.66 -1.35 -1.65
N PRO A 102 5.77 -1.01 -0.96
CA PRO A 102 6.16 0.37 -0.75
C PRO A 102 6.42 1.07 -2.09
N PRO A 103 6.22 2.39 -2.17
CA PRO A 103 6.60 3.15 -3.35
C PRO A 103 8.11 3.07 -3.59
N ILE A 104 8.51 3.15 -4.85
CA ILE A 104 9.91 3.02 -5.31
C ILE A 104 10.30 4.32 -6.00
N ASP A 105 11.53 4.79 -5.77
CA ASP A 105 12.09 5.93 -6.48
C ASP A 105 12.62 5.46 -7.83
N CYS A 106 12.15 6.08 -8.92
CA CYS A 106 12.68 5.81 -10.25
C CYS A 106 14.08 6.42 -10.41
N CYS A 107 15.05 5.62 -10.80
CA CYS A 107 16.45 6.09 -10.98
C CYS A 107 16.63 7.04 -12.19
N VAL A 108 15.63 7.17 -13.07
CA VAL A 108 15.68 8.02 -14.27
C VAL A 108 14.93 9.33 -14.10
N CYS A 109 13.60 9.28 -13.77
CA CYS A 109 12.84 10.52 -13.56
C CYS A 109 12.92 11.05 -12.13
N MET A 110 13.49 10.31 -11.19
CA MET A 110 13.63 10.68 -9.77
C MET A 110 12.29 10.85 -9.03
N ASP A 111 11.19 10.38 -9.63
CA ASP A 111 9.87 10.41 -9.00
C ASP A 111 9.66 9.18 -8.10
N THR A 112 9.02 9.39 -6.96
CA THR A 112 8.57 8.32 -6.06
C THR A 112 7.21 7.80 -6.55
N LEU A 113 7.16 6.58 -7.07
CA LEU A 113 6.00 6.00 -7.75
C LEU A 113 5.56 4.69 -7.08
N GLY A 114 4.28 4.32 -7.26
CA GLY A 114 3.78 3.03 -6.79
C GLY A 114 4.50 1.86 -7.48
N ALA A 115 4.74 0.79 -6.73
CA ALA A 115 5.48 -0.39 -7.24
C ALA A 115 4.83 -1.03 -8.47
N GLU A 116 3.53 -0.84 -8.68
CA GLU A 116 2.80 -1.30 -9.88
C GLU A 116 3.24 -0.61 -11.17
N LEU A 117 3.90 0.55 -11.08
CA LEU A 117 4.44 1.28 -12.22
C LEU A 117 5.86 0.84 -12.61
N PHE A 118 6.39 -0.16 -11.93
CA PHE A 118 7.70 -0.76 -12.25
C PHE A 118 7.53 -2.15 -12.88
N PRO A 119 8.52 -2.63 -13.64
CA PRO A 119 8.55 -4.03 -14.07
C PRO A 119 8.49 -4.96 -12.84
N GLN A 120 7.61 -5.98 -12.88
CA GLN A 120 7.45 -6.91 -11.75
C GLN A 120 8.53 -8.00 -11.73
N HIS A 121 9.29 -8.10 -12.81
CA HIS A 121 10.39 -9.05 -12.97
C HIS A 121 11.64 -8.32 -13.43
N LYS A 122 12.79 -8.97 -13.35
CA LYS A 122 14.03 -8.46 -13.93
C LYS A 122 13.81 -8.13 -15.40
N ILE A 123 14.40 -7.05 -15.88
CA ILE A 123 14.29 -6.60 -17.27
C ILE A 123 14.82 -7.69 -18.22
N THR A 124 15.93 -8.32 -17.86
CA THR A 124 16.45 -9.54 -18.50
C THR A 124 16.88 -10.54 -17.44
N GLU A 125 16.96 -11.83 -17.79
CA GLU A 125 17.47 -12.86 -16.87
C GLU A 125 18.91 -12.61 -16.42
N LEU A 126 19.69 -11.94 -17.26
CA LEU A 126 21.11 -11.62 -17.01
C LEU A 126 21.31 -10.38 -16.13
N CYS A 127 20.28 -9.55 -15.97
CA CYS A 127 20.35 -8.38 -15.06
C CYS A 127 20.55 -8.83 -13.61
N ASN A 128 21.59 -8.33 -12.94
CA ASN A 128 21.90 -8.60 -11.55
C ASN A 128 21.30 -7.62 -10.55
N HIS A 129 20.34 -6.82 -10.99
CA HIS A 129 19.63 -5.81 -10.18
C HIS A 129 18.12 -6.03 -10.22
N ALA A 130 17.42 -5.54 -9.20
CA ALA A 130 15.98 -5.36 -9.25
C ALA A 130 15.67 -4.14 -10.14
N PRO A 131 14.52 -4.10 -10.85
CA PRO A 131 14.13 -2.93 -11.63
C PRO A 131 13.91 -1.71 -10.73
N THR A 132 14.68 -0.66 -10.93
CA THR A 132 14.50 0.66 -10.28
C THR A 132 14.15 1.76 -11.28
N VAL A 133 13.91 1.39 -12.53
CA VAL A 133 13.37 2.26 -13.58
C VAL A 133 11.88 2.03 -13.76
N CYS A 134 11.06 3.08 -13.77
CA CYS A 134 9.61 2.95 -14.02
C CYS A 134 9.36 2.57 -15.49
N ARG A 135 8.17 2.01 -15.77
CA ARG A 135 7.80 1.51 -17.11
C ARG A 135 7.92 2.57 -18.19
N ASP A 136 7.47 3.80 -17.91
CA ASP A 136 7.52 4.91 -18.87
C ASP A 136 8.97 5.27 -19.22
N CYS A 137 9.84 5.36 -18.22
CA CYS A 137 11.28 5.63 -18.45
C CYS A 137 11.96 4.47 -19.15
N LEU A 138 11.61 3.23 -18.87
CA LEU A 138 12.12 2.05 -19.56
C LEU A 138 11.73 2.07 -21.05
N THR A 139 10.46 2.30 -21.35
CA THR A 139 9.96 2.44 -22.72
C THR A 139 10.70 3.57 -23.44
N GLN A 140 10.79 4.75 -22.84
CA GLN A 140 11.50 5.89 -23.42
C GLN A 140 12.97 5.59 -23.68
N SER A 141 13.66 4.91 -22.76
CA SER A 141 15.05 4.51 -22.93
C SER A 141 15.25 3.57 -24.11
N ILE A 142 14.34 2.60 -24.29
CA ILE A 142 14.38 1.67 -25.45
C ILE A 142 14.10 2.43 -26.74
N ASP A 143 13.03 3.22 -26.78
CA ASP A 143 12.62 3.97 -27.96
C ASP A 143 13.70 4.94 -28.47
N THR A 144 14.45 5.52 -27.58
CA THR A 144 15.57 6.42 -27.94
C THR A 144 16.79 5.66 -28.45
N GLN A 145 17.00 4.43 -28.03
CA GLN A 145 18.13 3.62 -28.53
C GLN A 145 17.88 3.02 -29.91
N ILE A 146 16.63 2.64 -30.23
CA ILE A 146 16.28 1.94 -31.50
C ILE A 146 16.84 2.65 -32.75
N PRO A 147 16.74 3.98 -32.91
CA PRO A 147 17.28 4.63 -34.10
C PRO A 147 18.81 4.74 -34.15
N ASP A 148 19.49 4.64 -32.99
CA ASP A 148 20.89 5.02 -32.85
C ASP A 148 21.83 3.80 -32.77
N VAL A 149 21.33 2.61 -32.40
CA VAL A 149 22.19 1.42 -32.23
C VAL A 149 21.66 0.23 -33.05
N ALA A 150 22.53 -0.73 -33.31
CA ALA A 150 22.10 -1.97 -33.98
C ALA A 150 21.12 -2.75 -33.08
N TRP A 151 20.21 -3.48 -33.72
CA TRP A 151 19.14 -4.20 -33.06
C TRP A 151 19.58 -5.17 -31.95
N ASP A 152 20.80 -5.70 -32.04
CA ASP A 152 21.42 -6.62 -31.08
C ASP A 152 22.28 -5.91 -30.01
N GLN A 153 22.28 -4.57 -30.00
CA GLN A 153 23.12 -3.75 -29.11
C GLN A 153 22.32 -2.85 -28.16
N LEU A 154 20.98 -2.96 -28.16
CA LEU A 154 20.17 -2.24 -27.19
C LEU A 154 20.51 -2.71 -25.76
N ARG A 155 20.59 -1.77 -24.82
CA ARG A 155 21.05 -2.05 -23.47
C ARG A 155 20.02 -1.69 -22.41
N CYS A 156 20.09 -2.42 -21.32
CA CYS A 156 19.35 -2.07 -20.10
C CYS A 156 19.75 -0.64 -19.64
N PRO A 157 18.80 0.22 -19.23
CA PRO A 157 19.14 1.56 -18.72
C PRO A 157 19.91 1.56 -17.40
N GLU A 158 19.90 0.45 -16.67
CA GLU A 158 20.50 0.32 -15.34
C GLU A 158 21.80 -0.49 -15.33
N CYS A 159 22.11 -1.25 -16.39
CA CYS A 159 23.31 -2.07 -16.48
C CYS A 159 23.76 -2.27 -17.94
N PRO A 160 24.98 -2.78 -18.19
CA PRO A 160 25.51 -2.95 -19.56
C PRO A 160 24.91 -4.14 -20.34
N GLU A 161 23.99 -4.90 -19.73
CA GLU A 161 23.39 -6.08 -20.35
C GLU A 161 22.54 -5.70 -21.57
N THR A 162 22.65 -6.51 -22.62
CA THR A 162 21.87 -6.30 -23.85
C THR A 162 20.44 -6.80 -23.70
N LEU A 163 19.52 -6.09 -24.33
CA LEU A 163 18.10 -6.42 -24.32
C LEU A 163 17.79 -7.43 -25.43
N PRO A 164 17.30 -8.63 -25.11
CA PRO A 164 16.84 -9.58 -26.11
C PRO A 164 15.57 -9.10 -26.81
N TYR A 165 15.32 -9.63 -28.02
CA TYR A 165 14.20 -9.26 -28.85
C TYR A 165 12.85 -9.25 -28.12
N ASP A 166 12.58 -10.27 -27.29
CA ASP A 166 11.31 -10.40 -26.58
C ASP A 166 11.11 -9.26 -25.54
N VAL A 167 12.18 -8.80 -24.91
CA VAL A 167 12.16 -7.68 -23.98
C VAL A 167 11.92 -6.36 -24.72
N VAL A 168 12.59 -6.14 -25.86
CA VAL A 168 12.34 -4.97 -26.71
C VAL A 168 10.90 -4.94 -27.18
N LYS A 169 10.36 -6.08 -27.63
CA LYS A 169 8.97 -6.23 -28.05
C LYS A 169 7.97 -5.93 -26.93
N GLU A 170 8.29 -6.30 -25.72
CA GLU A 170 7.43 -6.08 -24.53
C GLU A 170 7.38 -4.61 -24.13
N TRP A 171 8.55 -3.93 -24.16
CA TRP A 171 8.70 -2.61 -23.52
C TRP A 171 8.81 -1.44 -24.49
N ALA A 172 9.16 -1.64 -25.77
CA ALA A 172 9.18 -0.56 -26.74
C ALA A 172 7.76 -0.08 -27.06
N SER A 173 7.63 1.20 -27.41
CA SER A 173 6.36 1.68 -27.95
C SER A 173 6.07 1.02 -29.31
N PRO A 174 4.79 0.84 -29.68
CA PRO A 174 4.44 0.25 -30.98
C PRO A 174 5.11 0.96 -32.15
N ALA A 175 5.16 2.29 -32.11
CA ALA A 175 5.75 3.10 -33.18
C ALA A 175 7.27 2.94 -33.29
N ALA A 176 7.98 2.74 -32.16
CA ALA A 176 9.41 2.46 -32.15
C ALA A 176 9.68 1.01 -32.58
N PHE A 177 8.90 0.07 -32.08
CA PHE A 177 9.07 -1.34 -32.41
C PHE A 177 8.84 -1.66 -33.91
N GLU A 178 7.97 -0.92 -34.62
CA GLU A 178 7.81 -1.05 -36.08
C GLU A 178 9.09 -0.69 -36.86
N ARG A 179 10.02 0.03 -36.24
CA ARG A 179 11.32 0.42 -36.85
C ARG A 179 12.49 -0.46 -36.40
N TYR A 180 12.26 -1.29 -35.39
CA TYR A 180 13.21 -2.26 -34.84
C TYR A 180 13.30 -3.52 -35.70
#